data_2f7635a36ad09c59775734c69173dde6
#
_entry.id   2f7635a36ad09c59775734c69173dde6
#
_cell.length_a   1.000
_cell.length_b   1.000
_cell.length_c   1.000
_cell.angle_alpha   90.00
_cell.angle_beta   90.00
_cell.angle_gamma   90.00
#
_symmetry.space_group_name_H-M   'P 1'
#
loop_
_entity.id
_entity.type
_entity.pdbx_description
1 polymer ?
#
loop_
_entity_poly.entity_id
_entity_poly.type
_entity_poly.pdbx_seq_one_letter_code
_entity_poly.pdbx_strand_id
1 'polypeptide(L)'
;MRILLTGIPSYLQRTIADVSGTTVIHRPYFDETRTKKDLIAQVRKIANTGNYLIGEGAAESLRGHNVTYLPFWHLANNRDSNEIFEQVNREFDLCVFASANLLRPGYSADLEAEIFAKLTMPVVVMGIGIQRKEGLKDQLPAGTLKFLDVLRKKESFFLTRGYFTAEFLREQGMKFVKPTGCPSLYFSPNDMKRSLTALANPALAEAQKIAFGGYLGSVADTIVDAHALLKPDSVASYVVQDELVAYNLSLTGGDTDIAYDRSSARITGATEYKHSEKWQRKYELLVYFDTNQWRGAMSERDLCFGRRFHGCIIGMQAGTPALMIAVDDRMREMLEFIGFPYIEASTWNRETDKRAYLANFLGKIDTQAVIDRYSACEGNFRSALAQIGL
;
A
#
# COMPACT_ATOMS: atom_id res chain seq x y z
N MET A 1 -27.39 -2.34 -0.42
CA MET A 1 -26.75 -1.18 -1.10
C MET A 1 -25.89 -1.72 -2.24
N ARG A 2 -25.99 -1.13 -3.42
CA ARG A 2 -25.15 -1.44 -4.59
C ARG A 2 -23.99 -0.47 -4.59
N ILE A 3 -22.78 -0.97 -4.46
CA ILE A 3 -21.57 -0.16 -4.22
C ILE A 3 -20.66 -0.24 -5.43
N LEU A 4 -20.32 0.92 -5.97
CA LEU A 4 -19.21 1.08 -6.90
C LEU A 4 -17.90 1.21 -6.10
N LEU A 5 -17.02 0.23 -6.19
CA LEU A 5 -15.65 0.34 -5.70
C LEU A 5 -14.72 0.70 -6.86
N THR A 6 -13.98 1.79 -6.73
CA THR A 6 -13.02 2.26 -7.75
C THR A 6 -11.75 2.81 -7.12
N GLY A 7 -10.78 3.21 -7.93
CA GLY A 7 -9.48 3.72 -7.47
C GLY A 7 -8.41 2.65 -7.48
N ILE A 8 -7.77 2.42 -6.33
CA ILE A 8 -6.74 1.41 -6.18
C ILE A 8 -7.34 0.01 -6.39
N PRO A 9 -6.79 -0.80 -7.30
CA PRO A 9 -7.34 -2.10 -7.63
C PRO A 9 -7.22 -3.10 -6.47
N SER A 10 -8.17 -4.02 -6.42
CA SER A 10 -8.15 -5.19 -5.55
C SER A 10 -8.05 -6.47 -6.37
N TYR A 11 -7.17 -7.39 -5.95
CA TYR A 11 -7.08 -8.71 -6.57
C TYR A 11 -8.19 -9.67 -6.21
N LEU A 12 -8.77 -9.48 -5.02
CA LEU A 12 -9.81 -10.37 -4.52
C LEU A 12 -11.14 -10.20 -5.26
N GLN A 13 -11.28 -9.14 -6.00
CA GLN A 13 -12.48 -8.85 -6.76
C GLN A 13 -12.29 -9.24 -8.22
N ARG A 14 -12.72 -10.41 -8.58
CA ARG A 14 -12.99 -10.80 -9.96
C ARG A 14 -14.33 -10.22 -10.37
N THR A 15 -14.39 -8.94 -10.59
CA THR A 15 -15.66 -8.31 -10.95
C THR A 15 -15.70 -8.07 -12.43
N ILE A 16 -16.74 -8.57 -13.06
CA ILE A 16 -17.15 -8.22 -14.41
C ILE A 16 -18.20 -7.15 -14.21
N ALA A 17 -17.89 -5.92 -14.62
CA ALA A 17 -18.90 -4.88 -14.74
C ALA A 17 -19.28 -4.76 -16.21
N ASP A 18 -20.53 -5.02 -16.53
CA ASP A 18 -21.10 -4.68 -17.82
C ASP A 18 -21.64 -3.25 -17.74
N VAL A 19 -20.92 -2.34 -18.36
CA VAL A 19 -21.29 -0.92 -18.42
C VAL A 19 -21.44 -0.56 -19.90
N SER A 20 -22.60 -0.11 -20.30
CA SER A 20 -22.93 0.26 -21.70
C SER A 20 -22.66 -0.84 -22.73
N GLY A 21 -22.94 -2.09 -22.39
CA GLY A 21 -22.68 -3.24 -23.27
C GLY A 21 -21.20 -3.60 -23.41
N THR A 22 -20.31 -2.95 -22.66
CA THR A 22 -18.90 -3.27 -22.63
C THR A 22 -18.59 -4.07 -21.37
N THR A 23 -18.26 -5.34 -21.53
CA THR A 23 -17.82 -6.16 -20.41
C THR A 23 -16.41 -5.76 -19.99
N VAL A 24 -16.28 -5.16 -18.81
CA VAL A 24 -14.98 -4.86 -18.21
C VAL A 24 -14.56 -6.02 -17.33
N ILE A 25 -13.63 -6.81 -17.82
CA ILE A 25 -13.02 -7.90 -17.05
C ILE A 25 -11.78 -7.37 -16.38
N HIS A 26 -11.82 -7.25 -15.06
CA HIS A 26 -10.62 -7.04 -14.28
C HIS A 26 -9.88 -8.38 -14.18
N ARG A 27 -9.06 -8.69 -15.17
CA ARG A 27 -8.13 -9.82 -15.09
C ARG A 27 -6.90 -9.36 -14.31
N PRO A 28 -6.43 -10.12 -13.33
CA PRO A 28 -5.07 -9.94 -12.86
C PRO A 28 -4.15 -10.11 -14.07
N TYR A 29 -3.30 -9.12 -14.30
CA TYR A 29 -2.48 -8.96 -15.52
C TYR A 29 -1.34 -9.98 -15.70
N PHE A 30 -1.38 -11.15 -15.03
CA PHE A 30 -0.19 -11.97 -14.78
C PHE A 30 -0.07 -13.22 -15.58
N ASP A 31 -1.10 -13.61 -16.30
CA ASP A 31 -1.09 -14.92 -16.97
C ASP A 31 -0.05 -15.00 -18.07
N GLU A 32 0.50 -13.86 -18.52
CA GLU A 32 1.38 -13.77 -19.68
C GLU A 32 2.76 -13.15 -19.39
N THR A 33 3.09 -12.80 -18.12
CA THR A 33 4.38 -12.20 -17.80
C THR A 33 5.47 -13.25 -17.84
N ARG A 34 6.28 -13.28 -18.89
CA ARG A 34 7.34 -14.27 -19.11
C ARG A 34 8.71 -13.65 -19.32
N THR A 35 8.76 -12.43 -19.82
CA THR A 35 10.01 -11.76 -20.21
C THR A 35 10.26 -10.53 -19.33
N LYS A 36 11.50 -10.01 -19.39
CA LYS A 36 11.85 -8.72 -18.78
C LYS A 36 10.94 -7.59 -19.23
N LYS A 37 10.62 -7.55 -20.54
CA LYS A 37 9.75 -6.53 -21.12
C LYS A 37 8.34 -6.61 -20.54
N ASP A 38 7.80 -7.82 -20.42
CA ASP A 38 6.48 -8.05 -19.82
C ASP A 38 6.45 -7.62 -18.36
N LEU A 39 7.47 -8.03 -17.56
CA LEU A 39 7.59 -7.66 -16.16
C LEU A 39 7.62 -6.14 -15.97
N ILE A 40 8.45 -5.42 -16.74
CA ILE A 40 8.54 -3.96 -16.68
C ILE A 40 7.21 -3.31 -17.09
N ALA A 41 6.56 -3.83 -18.14
CA ALA A 41 5.26 -3.34 -18.60
C ALA A 41 4.18 -3.51 -17.52
N GLN A 42 4.18 -4.63 -16.81
CA GLN A 42 3.25 -4.88 -15.72
C GLN A 42 3.49 -3.94 -14.53
N VAL A 43 4.74 -3.81 -14.08
CA VAL A 43 5.08 -2.90 -12.97
C VAL A 43 4.74 -1.46 -13.32
N ARG A 44 4.91 -1.03 -14.58
CA ARG A 44 4.50 0.31 -15.04
C ARG A 44 2.99 0.56 -14.94
N LYS A 45 2.17 -0.44 -15.25
CA LYS A 45 0.71 -0.33 -15.14
C LYS A 45 0.22 -0.20 -13.71
N ILE A 46 0.93 -0.85 -12.79
CA ILE A 46 0.55 -0.98 -11.39
C ILE A 46 1.13 0.14 -10.54
N ALA A 47 2.26 0.69 -10.97
CA ALA A 47 3.11 1.65 -10.28
C ALA A 47 3.70 1.10 -8.98
N ASN A 48 2.90 0.67 -8.01
CA ASN A 48 3.37 0.15 -6.72
C ASN A 48 2.49 -1.02 -6.27
N THR A 49 3.05 -2.24 -6.25
CA THR A 49 2.32 -3.46 -5.89
C THR A 49 1.79 -3.45 -4.46
N GLY A 50 2.45 -2.74 -3.54
CA GLY A 50 1.96 -2.58 -2.17
C GLY A 50 0.62 -1.85 -2.06
N ASN A 51 0.24 -1.06 -3.07
CA ASN A 51 -1.05 -0.40 -3.08
C ASN A 51 -2.23 -1.37 -3.20
N TYR A 52 -2.01 -2.57 -3.75
CA TYR A 52 -3.08 -3.58 -3.81
C TYR A 52 -3.69 -3.91 -2.45
N LEU A 53 -2.89 -3.84 -1.38
CA LEU A 53 -3.38 -4.07 -0.03
C LEU A 53 -4.43 -3.04 0.39
N ILE A 54 -4.38 -1.83 -0.16
CA ILE A 54 -5.38 -0.78 0.09
C ILE A 54 -6.70 -1.18 -0.54
N GLY A 55 -6.67 -1.58 -1.82
CA GLY A 55 -7.86 -2.04 -2.54
C GLY A 55 -8.48 -3.28 -1.90
N GLU A 56 -7.66 -4.23 -1.47
CA GLU A 56 -8.12 -5.42 -0.75
C GLU A 56 -8.77 -5.08 0.59
N GLY A 57 -8.10 -4.23 1.39
CA GLY A 57 -8.67 -3.80 2.67
C GLY A 57 -9.98 -3.05 2.50
N ALA A 58 -10.09 -2.22 1.44
CA ALA A 58 -11.34 -1.56 1.09
C ALA A 58 -12.42 -2.58 0.68
N ALA A 59 -12.10 -3.53 -0.18
CA ALA A 59 -13.02 -4.57 -0.62
C ALA A 59 -13.49 -5.44 0.55
N GLU A 60 -12.57 -5.84 1.42
CA GLU A 60 -12.90 -6.64 2.61
C GLU A 60 -13.81 -5.89 3.58
N SER A 61 -13.59 -4.58 3.75
CA SER A 61 -14.45 -3.74 4.60
C SER A 61 -15.89 -3.60 4.09
N LEU A 62 -16.11 -3.89 2.81
CA LEU A 62 -17.41 -3.87 2.15
C LEU A 62 -18.06 -5.27 2.04
N ARG A 63 -17.47 -6.29 2.66
CA ARG A 63 -17.99 -7.66 2.67
C ARG A 63 -19.43 -7.67 3.22
N GLY A 64 -20.33 -8.32 2.51
CA GLY A 64 -21.76 -8.35 2.86
C GLY A 64 -22.63 -7.39 2.06
N HIS A 65 -22.02 -6.49 1.29
CA HIS A 65 -22.72 -5.63 0.35
C HIS A 65 -22.61 -6.13 -1.10
N ASN A 66 -23.46 -5.62 -1.97
CA ASN A 66 -23.33 -5.87 -3.41
C ASN A 66 -22.29 -4.90 -4.00
N VAL A 67 -21.06 -5.36 -4.11
CA VAL A 67 -19.92 -4.54 -4.54
C VAL A 67 -19.52 -4.90 -5.96
N THR A 68 -19.44 -3.88 -6.81
CA THR A 68 -18.86 -3.98 -8.15
C THR A 68 -17.58 -3.15 -8.20
N TYR A 69 -16.46 -3.78 -8.51
CA TYR A 69 -15.22 -3.07 -8.79
C TYR A 69 -15.18 -2.63 -10.24
N LEU A 70 -15.09 -1.32 -10.48
CA LEU A 70 -14.86 -0.74 -11.79
C LEU A 70 -13.50 -0.02 -11.76
N PRO A 71 -12.53 -0.45 -12.59
CA PRO A 71 -11.23 0.20 -12.63
C PRO A 71 -11.36 1.69 -12.93
N PHE A 72 -10.64 2.53 -12.21
CA PHE A 72 -10.67 3.98 -12.42
C PHE A 72 -10.34 4.40 -13.85
N TRP A 73 -9.38 3.69 -14.48
CA TRP A 73 -9.02 3.95 -15.87
C TRP A 73 -10.18 3.72 -16.85
N HIS A 74 -11.17 2.86 -16.53
CA HIS A 74 -12.35 2.68 -17.35
C HIS A 74 -13.21 3.94 -17.37
N LEU A 75 -13.46 4.52 -16.20
CA LEU A 75 -14.17 5.81 -16.10
C LEU A 75 -13.37 6.92 -16.79
N ALA A 76 -12.04 6.92 -16.63
CA ALA A 76 -11.13 7.89 -17.21
C ALA A 76 -11.14 7.85 -18.75
N ASN A 77 -11.09 6.67 -19.34
CA ASN A 77 -11.10 6.49 -20.80
C ASN A 77 -12.45 6.83 -21.44
N ASN A 78 -13.52 6.74 -20.65
CA ASN A 78 -14.88 7.04 -21.09
C ASN A 78 -15.42 8.36 -20.51
N ARG A 79 -14.55 9.25 -20.07
CA ARG A 79 -14.95 10.48 -19.37
C ARG A 79 -15.88 11.39 -20.18
N ASP A 80 -15.84 11.31 -21.51
CA ASP A 80 -16.69 12.09 -22.42
C ASP A 80 -18.02 11.41 -22.76
N SER A 81 -18.24 10.16 -22.31
CA SER A 81 -19.48 9.41 -22.55
C SER A 81 -20.50 9.68 -21.46
N ASN A 82 -21.51 10.48 -21.77
CA ASN A 82 -22.64 10.70 -20.86
C ASN A 82 -23.40 9.40 -20.56
N GLU A 83 -23.56 8.54 -21.55
CA GLU A 83 -24.29 7.27 -21.43
C GLU A 83 -23.68 6.37 -20.33
N ILE A 84 -22.35 6.25 -20.29
CA ILE A 84 -21.66 5.48 -19.25
C ILE A 84 -21.91 6.06 -17.86
N PHE A 85 -21.82 7.39 -17.71
CA PHE A 85 -22.06 8.01 -16.41
C PHE A 85 -23.54 7.96 -15.99
N GLU A 86 -24.49 8.07 -16.91
CA GLU A 86 -25.91 7.87 -16.63
C GLU A 86 -26.18 6.44 -16.16
N GLN A 87 -25.57 5.45 -16.80
CA GLN A 87 -25.67 4.06 -16.38
C GLN A 87 -25.07 3.85 -14.99
N VAL A 88 -23.84 4.31 -14.75
CA VAL A 88 -23.17 4.21 -13.45
C VAL A 88 -24.02 4.87 -12.35
N ASN A 89 -24.54 6.07 -12.59
CA ASN A 89 -25.38 6.79 -11.64
C ASN A 89 -26.71 6.09 -11.33
N ARG A 90 -27.25 5.33 -12.29
CA ARG A 90 -28.49 4.55 -12.11
C ARG A 90 -28.24 3.23 -11.39
N GLU A 91 -27.06 2.61 -11.59
CA GLU A 91 -26.80 1.25 -11.12
C GLU A 91 -26.24 1.21 -9.69
N PHE A 92 -25.62 2.29 -9.22
CA PHE A 92 -24.96 2.31 -7.92
C PHE A 92 -25.59 3.34 -6.97
N ASP A 93 -25.65 2.94 -5.70
CA ASP A 93 -26.21 3.77 -4.63
C ASP A 93 -25.11 4.56 -3.89
N LEU A 94 -23.86 4.07 -3.96
CA LEU A 94 -22.70 4.64 -3.28
C LEU A 94 -21.43 4.37 -4.11
N CYS A 95 -20.51 5.35 -4.16
CA CYS A 95 -19.18 5.16 -4.68
C CYS A 95 -18.16 5.13 -3.52
N VAL A 96 -17.36 4.07 -3.44
CA VAL A 96 -16.19 3.99 -2.57
C VAL A 96 -14.93 4.14 -3.41
N PHE A 97 -14.18 5.19 -3.17
CA PHE A 97 -12.91 5.48 -3.84
C PHE A 97 -11.75 5.04 -2.94
N ALA A 98 -11.16 3.86 -3.23
CA ALA A 98 -9.95 3.41 -2.56
C ALA A 98 -8.77 4.26 -3.03
N SER A 99 -8.18 5.03 -2.11
CA SER A 99 -7.15 6.02 -2.42
C SER A 99 -5.86 5.74 -1.66
N ALA A 100 -4.78 6.26 -2.18
CA ALA A 100 -3.46 6.21 -1.56
C ALA A 100 -2.99 7.62 -1.15
N ASN A 101 -1.71 7.90 -1.39
CA ASN A 101 -1.09 9.20 -1.15
C ASN A 101 -1.39 10.17 -2.31
N LEU A 102 -2.64 10.57 -2.43
CA LEU A 102 -3.12 11.42 -3.52
C LEU A 102 -2.81 12.90 -3.28
N LEU A 103 -2.86 13.33 -2.02
CA LEU A 103 -2.63 14.72 -1.64
C LEU A 103 -1.12 15.00 -1.54
N ARG A 104 -0.51 15.35 -2.66
CA ARG A 104 0.94 15.63 -2.75
C ARG A 104 1.24 16.67 -3.83
N PRO A 105 2.31 17.50 -3.68
CA PRO A 105 2.66 18.55 -4.63
C PRO A 105 2.89 18.08 -6.07
N GLY A 106 3.41 16.87 -6.26
CA GLY A 106 3.74 16.32 -7.58
C GLY A 106 2.58 15.61 -8.30
N TYR A 107 1.35 15.70 -7.82
CA TYR A 107 0.21 15.01 -8.40
C TYR A 107 -0.99 15.94 -8.54
N SER A 108 -1.45 16.15 -9.79
CA SER A 108 -2.68 16.90 -10.08
C SER A 108 -3.83 15.94 -10.31
N ALA A 109 -4.88 16.07 -9.50
CA ALA A 109 -6.08 15.24 -9.56
C ALA A 109 -7.17 15.82 -10.48
N ASP A 110 -6.78 16.41 -11.62
CA ASP A 110 -7.72 16.98 -12.58
C ASP A 110 -8.69 15.93 -13.13
N LEU A 111 -8.16 14.75 -13.44
CA LEU A 111 -8.95 13.66 -13.98
C LEU A 111 -9.96 13.12 -12.96
N GLU A 112 -9.53 12.97 -11.71
CA GLU A 112 -10.41 12.62 -10.60
C GLU A 112 -11.50 13.69 -10.41
N ALA A 113 -11.14 14.98 -10.45
CA ALA A 113 -12.09 16.07 -10.34
C ALA A 113 -13.18 16.00 -11.42
N GLU A 114 -12.78 15.74 -12.66
CA GLU A 114 -13.68 15.61 -13.80
C GLU A 114 -14.65 14.43 -13.64
N ILE A 115 -14.11 13.25 -13.31
CA ILE A 115 -14.89 12.03 -13.15
C ILE A 115 -15.86 12.15 -11.97
N PHE A 116 -15.38 12.56 -10.81
CA PHE A 116 -16.22 12.67 -9.62
C PHE A 116 -17.28 13.76 -9.73
N ALA A 117 -17.06 14.79 -10.56
CA ALA A 117 -18.10 15.79 -10.85
C ALA A 117 -19.33 15.18 -11.56
N LYS A 118 -19.13 14.12 -12.37
CA LYS A 118 -20.20 13.43 -13.13
C LYS A 118 -20.95 12.38 -12.33
N LEU A 119 -20.38 11.89 -11.22
CA LEU A 119 -21.07 10.95 -10.34
C LEU A 119 -22.13 11.68 -9.52
N THR A 120 -23.33 11.14 -9.43
CA THR A 120 -24.43 11.76 -8.65
C THR A 120 -24.65 11.12 -7.28
N MET A 121 -24.19 9.86 -7.11
CA MET A 121 -24.28 9.17 -5.83
C MET A 121 -23.30 9.75 -4.80
N PRO A 122 -23.56 9.54 -3.49
CA PRO A 122 -22.60 9.84 -2.43
C PRO A 122 -21.24 9.18 -2.65
N VAL A 123 -20.18 9.80 -2.16
CA VAL A 123 -18.79 9.32 -2.31
C VAL A 123 -18.14 9.13 -0.94
N VAL A 124 -17.53 7.98 -0.74
CA VAL A 124 -16.63 7.70 0.38
C VAL A 124 -15.21 7.59 -0.15
N VAL A 125 -14.31 8.44 0.31
CA VAL A 125 -12.88 8.37 -0.01
C VAL A 125 -12.16 7.62 1.11
N MET A 126 -11.65 6.44 0.81
CA MET A 126 -11.07 5.53 1.80
C MET A 126 -9.54 5.44 1.64
N GLY A 127 -8.81 5.68 2.72
CA GLY A 127 -7.36 5.53 2.77
C GLY A 127 -6.58 6.69 2.15
N ILE A 128 -7.20 7.86 2.00
CA ILE A 128 -6.52 9.06 1.51
C ILE A 128 -5.47 9.54 2.51
N GLY A 129 -4.32 9.99 1.98
CA GLY A 129 -3.25 10.56 2.78
C GLY A 129 -2.59 11.74 2.09
N ILE A 130 -2.00 12.62 2.89
CA ILE A 130 -1.22 13.76 2.43
C ILE A 130 0.27 13.50 2.66
N GLN A 131 1.09 13.89 1.72
CA GLN A 131 2.53 13.92 1.91
C GLN A 131 2.93 15.28 2.44
N ARG A 132 3.28 15.34 3.73
CA ARG A 132 3.80 16.53 4.37
C ARG A 132 5.24 16.75 3.91
N LYS A 133 5.52 17.95 3.40
CA LYS A 133 6.86 18.53 3.41
C LYS A 133 6.76 19.80 4.23
N GLU A 134 7.74 20.03 5.06
CA GLU A 134 7.84 21.24 5.87
C GLU A 134 7.72 22.48 4.96
N GLY A 135 6.81 23.41 5.27
CA GLY A 135 6.58 24.63 4.46
C GLY A 135 5.77 24.46 3.17
N LEU A 136 5.25 23.28 2.84
CA LEU A 136 4.53 23.02 1.58
C LEU A 136 3.01 22.80 1.76
N LYS A 137 2.45 23.21 2.90
CA LYS A 137 1.02 23.07 3.20
C LYS A 137 0.11 23.64 2.09
N ASP A 138 0.58 24.65 1.36
CA ASP A 138 -0.19 25.42 0.39
C ASP A 138 0.13 25.08 -1.08
N GLN A 139 0.87 23.99 -1.35
CA GLN A 139 1.36 23.70 -2.70
C GLN A 139 0.67 22.50 -3.36
N LEU A 140 -0.58 22.23 -3.03
CA LEU A 140 -1.33 21.28 -3.83
C LEU A 140 -1.62 21.86 -5.21
N PRO A 141 -1.45 21.08 -6.30
CA PRO A 141 -1.80 21.52 -7.64
C PRO A 141 -3.27 21.92 -7.74
N ALA A 142 -3.57 22.86 -8.65
CA ALA A 142 -4.91 23.37 -8.86
C ALA A 142 -5.94 22.27 -9.15
N GLY A 143 -5.57 21.22 -9.89
CA GLY A 143 -6.42 20.07 -10.14
C GLY A 143 -6.77 19.29 -8.86
N THR A 144 -5.83 19.18 -7.93
CA THR A 144 -6.10 18.55 -6.63
C THR A 144 -7.04 19.41 -5.78
N LEU A 145 -6.87 20.74 -5.78
CA LEU A 145 -7.81 21.64 -5.10
C LEU A 145 -9.21 21.59 -5.73
N LYS A 146 -9.30 21.50 -7.07
CA LYS A 146 -10.56 21.30 -7.79
C LYS A 146 -11.24 19.98 -7.41
N PHE A 147 -10.47 18.90 -7.31
CA PHE A 147 -10.98 17.61 -6.85
C PHE A 147 -11.55 17.69 -5.43
N LEU A 148 -10.83 18.33 -4.51
CA LEU A 148 -11.33 18.56 -3.16
C LEU A 148 -12.61 19.39 -3.15
N ASP A 149 -12.71 20.44 -3.99
CA ASP A 149 -13.92 21.27 -4.09
C ASP A 149 -15.14 20.45 -4.60
N VAL A 150 -14.94 19.59 -5.59
CA VAL A 150 -15.98 18.65 -6.07
C VAL A 150 -16.47 17.76 -4.94
N LEU A 151 -15.57 17.13 -4.19
CA LEU A 151 -15.93 16.26 -3.08
C LEU A 151 -16.58 17.01 -1.91
N ARG A 152 -16.17 18.24 -1.66
CA ARG A 152 -16.77 19.11 -0.64
C ARG A 152 -18.22 19.45 -0.98
N LYS A 153 -18.50 19.82 -2.24
CA LYS A 153 -19.86 20.10 -2.73
C LYS A 153 -20.79 18.88 -2.67
N LYS A 154 -20.23 17.68 -2.76
CA LYS A 154 -20.96 16.40 -2.63
C LYS A 154 -21.12 15.96 -1.18
N GLU A 155 -20.59 16.69 -0.22
CA GLU A 155 -20.57 16.30 1.19
C GLU A 155 -19.98 14.89 1.39
N SER A 156 -18.91 14.58 0.66
CA SER A 156 -18.27 13.26 0.68
C SER A 156 -17.68 12.93 2.04
N PHE A 157 -17.65 11.60 2.34
CA PHE A 157 -17.03 11.09 3.55
C PHE A 157 -15.56 10.75 3.29
N PHE A 158 -14.68 11.13 4.22
CA PHE A 158 -13.25 10.88 4.15
C PHE A 158 -12.80 9.99 5.31
N LEU A 159 -12.30 8.81 4.99
CA LEU A 159 -11.63 7.90 5.90
C LEU A 159 -10.12 8.03 5.65
N THR A 160 -9.44 8.80 6.50
CA THR A 160 -8.05 9.21 6.28
C THR A 160 -7.06 8.28 6.97
N ARG A 161 -5.81 8.29 6.48
CA ARG A 161 -4.73 7.46 7.01
C ARG A 161 -4.27 7.85 8.41
N GLY A 162 -4.54 9.09 8.84
CA GLY A 162 -4.19 9.56 10.16
C GLY A 162 -4.76 10.92 10.49
N TYR A 163 -4.34 11.44 11.63
CA TYR A 163 -4.88 12.69 12.19
C TYR A 163 -4.48 13.91 11.37
N PHE A 164 -3.24 13.95 10.90
CA PHE A 164 -2.73 15.08 10.13
C PHE A 164 -3.51 15.29 8.82
N THR A 165 -3.74 14.20 8.07
CA THR A 165 -4.57 14.25 6.86
C THR A 165 -6.01 14.66 7.18
N ALA A 166 -6.57 14.18 8.30
CA ALA A 166 -7.92 14.54 8.72
C ALA A 166 -8.04 16.04 9.05
N GLU A 167 -7.07 16.58 9.78
CA GLU A 167 -7.02 18.01 10.14
C GLU A 167 -6.93 18.87 8.88
N PHE A 168 -6.00 18.56 7.98
CA PHE A 168 -5.85 19.25 6.71
C PHE A 168 -7.16 19.29 5.92
N LEU A 169 -7.88 18.16 5.78
CA LEU A 169 -9.14 18.12 5.04
C LEU A 169 -10.24 18.95 5.71
N ARG A 170 -10.29 18.98 7.06
CA ARG A 170 -11.21 19.86 7.78
C ARG A 170 -10.90 21.34 7.55
N GLU A 171 -9.63 21.72 7.51
CA GLU A 171 -9.18 23.07 7.14
C GLU A 171 -9.57 23.44 5.71
N GLN A 172 -9.68 22.45 4.80
CA GLN A 172 -10.22 22.65 3.45
C GLN A 172 -11.77 22.64 3.39
N GLY A 173 -12.44 22.64 4.52
CA GLY A 173 -13.90 22.75 4.64
C GLY A 173 -14.65 21.42 4.45
N MET A 174 -13.97 20.27 4.56
CA MET A 174 -14.64 18.96 4.54
C MET A 174 -15.36 18.70 5.85
N LYS A 175 -16.66 18.40 5.78
CA LYS A 175 -17.50 18.21 6.98
C LYS A 175 -17.35 16.82 7.60
N PHE A 176 -17.24 15.79 6.77
CA PHE A 176 -17.29 14.38 7.18
C PHE A 176 -15.92 13.72 7.04
N VAL A 177 -15.06 13.94 8.03
CA VAL A 177 -13.68 13.44 8.03
C VAL A 177 -13.41 12.64 9.29
N LYS A 178 -13.02 11.38 9.12
CA LYS A 178 -12.64 10.45 10.20
C LYS A 178 -11.24 9.92 9.99
N PRO A 179 -10.32 10.07 10.93
CA PRO A 179 -9.04 9.36 10.90
C PRO A 179 -9.29 7.90 11.25
N THR A 180 -9.02 7.01 10.31
CA THR A 180 -9.30 5.58 10.45
C THR A 180 -8.09 4.68 10.16
N GLY A 181 -6.98 5.25 9.71
CA GLY A 181 -5.85 4.47 9.23
C GLY A 181 -6.04 4.00 7.78
N CYS A 182 -5.04 3.26 7.30
CA CYS A 182 -5.12 2.62 5.99
C CYS A 182 -6.06 1.40 6.06
N PRO A 183 -6.97 1.18 5.11
CA PRO A 183 -7.86 0.00 5.13
C PRO A 183 -7.09 -1.33 5.10
N SER A 184 -5.88 -1.37 4.54
CA SER A 184 -5.00 -2.55 4.56
C SER A 184 -4.70 -3.09 5.97
N LEU A 185 -4.80 -2.23 6.99
CA LEU A 185 -4.55 -2.62 8.39
C LEU A 185 -5.60 -3.60 8.94
N TYR A 186 -6.79 -3.62 8.36
CA TYR A 186 -7.95 -4.34 8.90
C TYR A 186 -8.36 -5.56 8.06
N PHE A 187 -7.50 -5.98 7.12
CA PHE A 187 -7.77 -7.14 6.26
C PHE A 187 -7.76 -8.47 7.04
N SER A 188 -6.78 -8.69 7.91
CA SER A 188 -6.62 -9.91 8.73
C SER A 188 -6.31 -9.55 10.18
N PRO A 189 -7.29 -9.07 10.97
CA PRO A 189 -7.02 -8.53 12.31
C PRO A 189 -6.36 -9.53 13.28
N ASN A 190 -6.74 -10.81 13.20
CA ASN A 190 -6.18 -11.85 14.08
C ASN A 190 -4.71 -12.13 13.75
N ASP A 191 -4.35 -12.16 12.48
CA ASP A 191 -2.97 -12.35 12.05
C ASP A 191 -2.10 -11.13 12.38
N MET A 192 -2.67 -9.93 12.24
CA MET A 192 -2.01 -8.70 12.68
C MET A 192 -1.67 -8.75 14.17
N LYS A 193 -2.62 -9.15 15.02
CA LYS A 193 -2.40 -9.29 16.48
C LYS A 193 -1.35 -10.36 16.78
N ARG A 194 -1.37 -11.49 16.08
CA ARG A 194 -0.35 -12.55 16.20
C ARG A 194 1.04 -12.03 15.86
N SER A 195 1.18 -11.29 14.74
CA SER A 195 2.42 -10.64 14.33
C SER A 195 2.94 -9.67 15.40
N LEU A 196 2.06 -8.81 15.92
CA LEU A 196 2.41 -7.84 16.96
C LEU A 196 2.86 -8.52 18.26
N THR A 197 2.20 -9.61 18.66
CA THR A 197 2.60 -10.42 19.81
C THR A 197 4.00 -10.98 19.63
N ALA A 198 4.29 -11.53 18.44
CA ALA A 198 5.58 -12.14 18.15
C ALA A 198 6.72 -11.10 18.00
N LEU A 199 6.39 -9.84 17.73
CA LEU A 199 7.38 -8.79 17.48
C LEU A 199 8.21 -8.42 18.73
N ALA A 200 7.66 -8.56 19.94
CA ALA A 200 8.35 -8.25 21.19
C ALA A 200 9.41 -9.29 21.59
N ASN A 201 9.95 -10.03 20.64
CA ASN A 201 10.96 -11.06 20.86
C ASN A 201 12.35 -10.56 20.43
N PRO A 202 13.29 -10.31 21.37
CA PRO A 202 14.66 -9.87 21.03
C PRO A 202 15.40 -10.84 20.10
N ALA A 203 15.07 -12.15 20.12
CA ALA A 203 15.71 -13.13 19.26
C ALA A 203 15.44 -12.90 17.75
N LEU A 204 14.47 -12.08 17.38
CA LEU A 204 14.26 -11.67 15.98
C LEU A 204 15.43 -10.87 15.39
N ALA A 205 16.28 -10.28 16.22
CA ALA A 205 17.53 -9.67 15.76
C ALA A 205 18.50 -10.70 15.15
N GLU A 206 18.28 -11.98 15.43
CA GLU A 206 19.03 -13.13 14.94
C GLU A 206 18.28 -13.95 13.89
N ALA A 207 17.20 -13.39 13.32
CA ALA A 207 16.37 -14.05 12.31
C ALA A 207 17.21 -14.58 11.13
N GLN A 208 16.84 -15.76 10.63
CA GLN A 208 17.54 -16.42 9.53
C GLN A 208 16.84 -16.17 8.19
N LYS A 209 15.51 -16.12 8.19
CA LYS A 209 14.70 -15.91 7.00
C LYS A 209 14.08 -14.53 7.04
N ILE A 210 14.68 -13.57 6.35
CA ILE A 210 14.26 -12.16 6.40
C ILE A 210 13.71 -11.72 5.05
N ALA A 211 12.52 -11.12 5.05
CA ALA A 211 11.99 -10.40 3.89
C ALA A 211 12.20 -8.90 4.07
N PHE A 212 12.91 -8.28 3.12
CA PHE A 212 13.11 -6.85 3.10
C PHE A 212 12.15 -6.16 2.15
N GLY A 213 11.36 -5.22 2.68
CA GLY A 213 10.64 -4.21 1.93
C GLY A 213 11.49 -2.93 1.89
N GLY A 214 12.32 -2.79 0.86
CA GLY A 214 13.25 -1.67 0.78
C GLY A 214 12.66 -0.43 0.16
N TYR A 215 13.39 0.66 0.23
CA TYR A 215 13.19 1.89 -0.52
C TYR A 215 14.50 2.23 -1.20
N LEU A 216 14.61 1.88 -2.47
CA LEU A 216 15.85 2.05 -3.25
C LEU A 216 16.08 3.50 -3.74
N GLY A 217 15.31 4.45 -3.28
CA GLY A 217 15.44 5.85 -3.69
C GLY A 217 16.63 6.59 -3.10
N SER A 218 17.08 6.17 -1.92
CA SER A 218 18.36 6.59 -1.32
C SER A 218 19.22 5.35 -1.12
N VAL A 219 19.80 4.92 -2.18
CA VAL A 219 20.36 3.60 -2.45
C VAL A 219 21.38 3.10 -1.45
N ALA A 220 22.24 3.97 -0.98
CA ALA A 220 23.30 3.59 -0.07
C ALA A 220 22.76 3.07 1.28
N ASP A 221 21.69 3.70 1.79
CA ASP A 221 21.23 3.49 3.15
C ASP A 221 20.44 2.19 3.32
N THR A 222 19.60 1.83 2.35
CA THR A 222 18.71 0.66 2.48
C THR A 222 19.45 -0.66 2.35
N ILE A 223 20.48 -0.69 1.53
CA ILE A 223 21.34 -1.87 1.37
C ILE A 223 22.17 -2.12 2.63
N VAL A 224 22.66 -1.05 3.24
CA VAL A 224 23.37 -1.13 4.51
C VAL A 224 22.47 -1.71 5.60
N ASP A 225 21.21 -1.32 5.63
CA ASP A 225 20.23 -1.82 6.62
C ASP A 225 20.05 -3.33 6.53
N ALA A 226 19.84 -3.81 5.32
CA ALA A 226 19.62 -5.22 5.07
C ALA A 226 20.87 -6.06 5.40
N HIS A 227 22.06 -5.62 4.98
CA HIS A 227 23.30 -6.34 5.23
C HIS A 227 23.66 -6.44 6.71
N ALA A 228 23.33 -5.44 7.51
CA ALA A 228 23.65 -5.43 8.93
C ALA A 228 22.92 -6.52 9.72
N LEU A 229 21.78 -6.99 9.22
CA LEU A 229 21.00 -8.06 9.86
C LEU A 229 21.30 -9.45 9.30
N LEU A 230 22.00 -9.57 8.15
CA LEU A 230 22.27 -10.86 7.53
C LEU A 230 23.44 -11.58 8.19
N LYS A 231 23.25 -12.86 8.44
CA LYS A 231 24.29 -13.82 8.76
C LYS A 231 24.77 -14.54 7.50
N PRO A 232 25.91 -15.25 7.53
CA PRO A 232 26.39 -15.99 6.37
C PRO A 232 25.34 -16.96 5.78
N ASP A 233 24.54 -17.61 6.64
CA ASP A 233 23.56 -18.61 6.27
C ASP A 233 22.12 -18.07 6.20
N SER A 234 21.94 -16.75 6.32
CA SER A 234 20.61 -16.13 6.23
C SER A 234 20.03 -16.23 4.83
N VAL A 235 18.75 -16.58 4.75
CA VAL A 235 17.95 -16.47 3.53
C VAL A 235 17.31 -15.08 3.51
N ALA A 236 17.76 -14.26 2.59
CA ALA A 236 17.26 -12.90 2.43
C ALA A 236 16.50 -12.75 1.12
N SER A 237 15.31 -12.21 1.22
CA SER A 237 14.48 -11.86 0.06
C SER A 237 14.28 -10.36 0.02
N TYR A 238 14.43 -9.76 -1.15
CA TYR A 238 14.08 -8.38 -1.40
C TYR A 238 12.76 -8.33 -2.19
N VAL A 239 11.73 -7.78 -1.58
CA VAL A 239 10.43 -7.65 -2.23
C VAL A 239 10.34 -6.30 -2.94
N VAL A 240 10.42 -6.36 -4.26
CA VAL A 240 10.33 -5.21 -5.16
C VAL A 240 8.86 -4.79 -5.30
N GLN A 241 8.58 -3.50 -5.22
CA GLN A 241 7.23 -2.96 -5.40
C GLN A 241 7.14 -2.03 -6.62
N ASP A 242 7.85 -0.90 -6.62
CA ASP A 242 7.92 0.06 -7.73
C ASP A 242 9.37 0.34 -8.18
N GLU A 243 10.34 -0.32 -7.57
CA GLU A 243 11.76 -0.02 -7.76
C GLU A 243 12.24 -0.29 -9.20
N LEU A 244 11.61 -1.23 -9.90
CA LEU A 244 11.93 -1.51 -11.31
C LEU A 244 11.62 -0.32 -12.25
N VAL A 245 10.74 0.57 -11.83
CA VAL A 245 10.29 1.70 -12.65
C VAL A 245 10.66 3.03 -12.02
N ALA A 246 10.31 3.22 -10.75
CA ALA A 246 10.46 4.51 -10.08
C ALA A 246 11.91 4.80 -9.68
N TYR A 247 12.73 3.77 -9.48
CA TYR A 247 14.09 3.90 -8.94
C TYR A 247 15.16 3.28 -9.83
N ASN A 248 14.84 3.01 -11.10
CA ASN A 248 15.79 2.49 -12.09
C ASN A 248 16.56 1.25 -11.62
N LEU A 249 15.90 0.34 -10.92
CA LEU A 249 16.48 -0.98 -10.71
C LEU A 249 16.71 -1.61 -12.07
N SER A 250 17.97 -1.58 -12.51
CA SER A 250 18.34 -2.14 -13.80
C SER A 250 18.35 -3.65 -13.70
N LEU A 251 17.56 -4.29 -14.55
CA LEU A 251 17.72 -5.70 -14.83
C LEU A 251 18.72 -5.81 -16.00
N THR A 252 19.89 -6.41 -15.76
CA THR A 252 20.88 -6.66 -16.81
C THR A 252 20.59 -7.96 -17.53
N GLY A 253 21.02 -8.05 -18.78
CA GLY A 253 20.71 -9.14 -19.68
C GLY A 253 19.67 -8.77 -20.73
N GLY A 254 19.56 -9.57 -21.76
CA GLY A 254 18.55 -9.46 -22.81
C GLY A 254 17.15 -9.81 -22.30
N ASP A 255 16.13 -9.63 -23.14
CA ASP A 255 14.76 -9.99 -22.82
C ASP A 255 14.57 -11.48 -22.50
N THR A 256 15.44 -12.32 -23.03
CA THR A 256 15.42 -13.78 -22.83
C THR A 256 16.25 -14.25 -21.64
N ASP A 257 17.16 -13.41 -21.13
CA ASP A 257 18.09 -13.81 -20.06
C ASP A 257 17.47 -13.60 -18.69
N ILE A 258 16.38 -12.84 -18.62
CA ILE A 258 15.62 -12.57 -17.39
C ILE A 258 14.25 -13.17 -17.54
N ALA A 259 13.91 -14.07 -16.62
CA ALA A 259 12.61 -14.67 -16.52
C ALA A 259 11.94 -14.30 -15.21
N TYR A 260 10.63 -14.21 -15.26
CA TYR A 260 9.80 -14.12 -14.07
C TYR A 260 9.12 -15.47 -13.84
N ASP A 261 9.47 -16.11 -12.71
CA ASP A 261 8.78 -17.31 -12.28
C ASP A 261 7.55 -16.93 -11.44
N ARG A 262 6.39 -17.12 -12.02
CA ARG A 262 5.11 -16.82 -11.37
C ARG A 262 4.86 -17.66 -10.13
N SER A 263 5.30 -18.90 -10.10
CA SER A 263 5.04 -19.83 -8.99
C SER A 263 5.77 -19.41 -7.72
N SER A 264 6.99 -18.92 -7.87
CA SER A 264 7.83 -18.42 -6.77
C SER A 264 7.84 -16.89 -6.64
N ALA A 265 7.19 -16.17 -7.56
CA ALA A 265 7.27 -14.72 -7.72
C ALA A 265 8.70 -14.18 -7.90
N ARG A 266 9.63 -15.04 -8.34
CA ARG A 266 11.05 -14.76 -8.40
C ARG A 266 11.46 -14.20 -9.74
N ILE A 267 12.29 -13.15 -9.69
CA ILE A 267 13.04 -12.70 -10.86
C ILE A 267 14.30 -13.52 -10.93
N THR A 268 14.47 -14.28 -12.02
CA THR A 268 15.68 -15.06 -12.32
C THR A 268 16.44 -14.42 -13.46
N GLY A 269 17.77 -14.61 -13.47
CA GLY A 269 18.67 -13.99 -14.45
C GLY A 269 19.57 -12.92 -13.85
N ALA A 270 20.37 -12.27 -14.69
CA ALA A 270 21.32 -11.28 -14.23
C ALA A 270 20.61 -9.99 -13.79
N THR A 271 20.77 -9.65 -12.54
CA THR A 271 20.32 -8.36 -12.02
C THR A 271 21.55 -7.54 -11.62
N GLU A 272 21.76 -6.41 -12.24
CA GLU A 272 22.74 -5.43 -11.77
C GLU A 272 22.02 -4.23 -11.21
N TYR A 273 22.45 -3.86 -10.04
CA TYR A 273 22.12 -2.56 -9.47
C TYR A 273 23.32 -1.64 -9.70
N LYS A 274 23.10 -0.49 -10.34
CA LYS A 274 24.17 0.43 -10.77
C LYS A 274 25.12 0.91 -9.68
N HIS A 275 24.83 0.64 -8.42
CA HIS A 275 25.57 1.23 -7.30
C HIS A 275 26.21 0.23 -6.31
N SER A 276 26.04 -1.09 -6.45
CA SER A 276 26.84 -2.01 -5.63
C SER A 276 26.89 -3.45 -6.14
N GLU A 277 28.08 -3.94 -6.46
CA GLU A 277 28.37 -5.35 -6.73
C GLU A 277 28.08 -6.28 -5.54
N LYS A 278 28.03 -5.73 -4.32
CA LYS A 278 27.78 -6.48 -3.09
C LYS A 278 26.32 -6.93 -2.95
N TRP A 279 25.41 -6.26 -3.62
CA TRP A 279 23.97 -6.50 -3.52
C TRP A 279 23.50 -7.75 -4.28
N GLN A 280 24.11 -8.04 -5.41
CA GLN A 280 23.65 -9.02 -6.39
C GLN A 280 23.71 -10.47 -5.93
N ARG A 281 24.53 -10.78 -4.95
CA ARG A 281 24.86 -12.16 -4.59
C ARG A 281 24.14 -12.72 -3.37
N LYS A 282 23.31 -11.92 -2.67
CA LYS A 282 22.77 -12.28 -1.36
C LYS A 282 21.25 -12.26 -1.26
N TYR A 283 20.53 -11.75 -2.26
CA TYR A 283 19.09 -11.59 -2.17
C TYR A 283 18.37 -12.30 -3.28
N GLU A 284 17.27 -12.96 -2.91
CA GLU A 284 16.24 -13.29 -3.88
C GLU A 284 15.44 -12.02 -4.19
N LEU A 285 15.30 -11.68 -5.46
CA LEU A 285 14.39 -10.61 -5.90
C LEU A 285 13.01 -11.20 -6.16
N LEU A 286 12.03 -10.71 -5.41
CA LEU A 286 10.65 -11.16 -5.49
C LEU A 286 9.75 -10.01 -5.91
N VAL A 287 8.85 -10.25 -6.83
CA VAL A 287 7.79 -9.32 -7.25
C VAL A 287 6.46 -10.02 -7.15
N TYR A 288 5.62 -9.57 -6.23
CA TYR A 288 4.30 -10.16 -6.06
C TYR A 288 3.24 -9.30 -6.74
N PHE A 289 2.44 -9.96 -7.52
CA PHE A 289 1.25 -9.40 -8.15
C PHE A 289 -0.02 -10.01 -7.55
N ASP A 290 0.07 -11.15 -6.93
CA ASP A 290 -0.99 -11.77 -6.15
C ASP A 290 -0.67 -11.62 -4.67
N THR A 291 -1.54 -10.94 -3.95
CA THR A 291 -1.36 -10.67 -2.53
C THR A 291 -1.56 -11.92 -1.67
N ASN A 292 -2.30 -12.93 -2.11
CA ASN A 292 -2.40 -14.20 -1.40
C ASN A 292 -1.08 -14.97 -1.51
N GLN A 293 -0.48 -15.00 -2.71
CA GLN A 293 0.86 -15.56 -2.90
C GLN A 293 1.89 -14.80 -2.04
N TRP A 294 1.78 -13.48 -2.00
CA TRP A 294 2.68 -12.67 -1.18
C TRP A 294 2.52 -12.98 0.32
N ARG A 295 1.29 -13.02 0.85
CA ARG A 295 1.04 -13.44 2.24
C ARG A 295 1.56 -14.84 2.52
N GLY A 296 1.30 -15.81 1.64
CA GLY A 296 1.83 -17.16 1.78
C GLY A 296 3.35 -17.20 1.89
N ALA A 297 4.05 -16.48 1.03
CA ALA A 297 5.51 -16.39 1.09
C ALA A 297 6.02 -15.67 2.36
N MET A 298 5.31 -14.66 2.85
CA MET A 298 5.70 -13.96 4.08
C MET A 298 5.49 -14.83 5.32
N SER A 299 4.51 -15.72 5.33
CA SER A 299 4.29 -16.66 6.47
C SER A 299 5.44 -17.64 6.70
N GLU A 300 6.32 -17.80 5.72
CA GLU A 300 7.52 -18.64 5.81
C GLU A 300 8.76 -17.87 6.31
N ARG A 301 8.64 -16.60 6.63
CA ARG A 301 9.72 -15.74 7.09
C ARG A 301 9.70 -15.59 8.61
N ASP A 302 10.88 -15.39 9.18
CA ASP A 302 11.03 -15.12 10.62
C ASP A 302 10.73 -13.65 10.91
N LEU A 303 11.08 -12.75 9.97
CA LEU A 303 10.95 -11.30 10.11
C LEU A 303 10.71 -10.63 8.76
N CYS A 304 9.73 -9.74 8.70
CA CYS A 304 9.61 -8.73 7.65
C CYS A 304 10.17 -7.41 8.15
N PHE A 305 11.08 -6.80 7.40
CA PHE A 305 11.80 -5.62 7.85
C PHE A 305 11.98 -4.62 6.71
N GLY A 306 11.80 -3.33 6.96
CA GLY A 306 12.14 -2.36 5.93
C GLY A 306 11.40 -1.03 5.98
N ARG A 307 11.58 -0.27 4.89
CA ARG A 307 11.13 1.12 4.72
C ARG A 307 9.85 1.25 3.89
N ARG A 308 9.22 0.13 3.52
CA ARG A 308 7.96 0.09 2.78
C ARG A 308 6.83 -0.34 3.69
N PHE A 309 5.90 0.59 3.97
CA PHE A 309 4.76 0.34 4.85
C PHE A 309 4.00 -0.93 4.45
N HIS A 310 3.51 -1.00 3.22
CA HIS A 310 2.72 -2.15 2.76
C HIS A 310 3.55 -3.43 2.64
N GLY A 311 4.85 -3.33 2.37
CA GLY A 311 5.76 -4.49 2.40
C GLY A 311 5.91 -5.13 3.77
N CYS A 312 5.75 -4.35 4.84
CA CYS A 312 5.71 -4.87 6.21
C CYS A 312 4.29 -5.27 6.63
N ILE A 313 3.27 -4.50 6.23
CA ILE A 313 1.87 -4.82 6.56
C ILE A 313 1.45 -6.20 6.02
N ILE A 314 1.90 -6.58 4.83
CA ILE A 314 1.57 -7.92 4.30
C ILE A 314 2.22 -9.04 5.12
N GLY A 315 3.42 -8.82 5.67
CA GLY A 315 4.03 -9.72 6.66
C GLY A 315 3.16 -9.86 7.90
N MET A 316 2.67 -8.73 8.43
CA MET A 316 1.76 -8.74 9.57
C MET A 316 0.43 -9.43 9.25
N GLN A 317 -0.12 -9.23 8.05
CA GLN A 317 -1.32 -9.94 7.56
C GLN A 317 -1.10 -11.46 7.40
N ALA A 318 0.15 -11.90 7.27
CA ALA A 318 0.54 -13.31 7.28
C ALA A 318 0.81 -13.85 8.70
N GLY A 319 0.76 -13.00 9.73
CA GLY A 319 1.11 -13.31 11.10
C GLY A 319 2.61 -13.34 11.39
N THR A 320 3.44 -12.93 10.43
CA THR A 320 4.89 -12.82 10.59
C THR A 320 5.24 -11.51 11.29
N PRO A 321 6.14 -11.53 12.29
CA PRO A 321 6.65 -10.30 12.90
C PRO A 321 7.15 -9.33 11.84
N ALA A 322 6.74 -8.07 11.93
CA ALA A 322 7.20 -7.08 10.97
C ALA A 322 7.52 -5.76 11.67
N LEU A 323 8.69 -5.20 11.34
CA LEU A 323 9.17 -3.93 11.89
C LEU A 323 9.50 -2.94 10.77
N MET A 324 9.08 -1.72 10.95
CA MET A 324 9.21 -0.65 9.97
C MET A 324 10.27 0.37 10.37
N ILE A 325 11.00 0.84 9.37
CA ILE A 325 11.87 2.01 9.49
C ILE A 325 11.12 3.19 8.86
N ALA A 326 10.74 4.17 9.66
CA ALA A 326 10.04 5.36 9.18
C ALA A 326 11.01 6.30 8.45
N VAL A 327 10.70 6.61 7.20
CA VAL A 327 11.54 7.43 6.32
C VAL A 327 10.93 8.79 6.01
N ASP A 328 9.62 8.95 6.18
CA ASP A 328 8.91 10.18 5.88
C ASP A 328 7.69 10.39 6.80
N ASP A 329 7.17 11.60 6.81
CA ASP A 329 6.02 12.00 7.65
C ASP A 329 4.75 11.21 7.33
N ARG A 330 4.57 10.78 6.08
CA ARG A 330 3.44 9.96 5.65
C ARG A 330 3.46 8.59 6.35
N MET A 331 4.63 7.98 6.47
CA MET A 331 4.79 6.69 7.15
C MET A 331 4.62 6.86 8.65
N ARG A 332 5.21 7.93 9.23
CA ARG A 332 5.02 8.27 10.65
C ARG A 332 3.55 8.47 10.98
N GLU A 333 2.81 9.26 10.19
CA GLU A 333 1.38 9.50 10.41
C GLU A 333 0.60 8.17 10.56
N MET A 334 0.85 7.20 9.68
CA MET A 334 0.18 5.91 9.73
C MET A 334 0.59 5.07 10.94
N LEU A 335 1.87 5.05 11.27
CA LEU A 335 2.43 4.27 12.37
C LEU A 335 2.00 4.84 13.74
N GLU A 336 2.06 6.15 13.91
CA GLU A 336 1.62 6.85 15.11
C GLU A 336 0.10 6.73 15.31
N PHE A 337 -0.68 6.83 14.22
CA PHE A 337 -2.12 6.65 14.29
C PHE A 337 -2.48 5.28 14.87
N ILE A 338 -1.91 4.20 14.31
CA ILE A 338 -2.21 2.83 14.70
C ILE A 338 -1.48 2.40 16.00
N GLY A 339 -0.43 3.13 16.39
CA GLY A 339 0.39 2.81 17.55
C GLY A 339 1.37 1.66 17.32
N PHE A 340 1.78 1.40 16.07
CA PHE A 340 2.76 0.35 15.80
C PHE A 340 4.17 0.81 16.15
N PRO A 341 4.99 -0.07 16.76
CA PRO A 341 6.40 0.22 16.99
C PRO A 341 7.14 0.37 15.67
N TYR A 342 8.00 1.37 15.60
CA TYR A 342 8.84 1.63 14.44
C TYR A 342 10.17 2.24 14.86
N ILE A 343 11.15 2.18 13.97
CA ILE A 343 12.45 2.82 14.16
C ILE A 343 12.54 4.02 13.21
N GLU A 344 13.01 5.16 13.70
CA GLU A 344 13.32 6.30 12.86
C GLU A 344 14.53 6.01 11.99
N ALA A 345 14.45 6.33 10.69
CA ALA A 345 15.57 6.12 9.78
C ALA A 345 16.87 6.84 10.22
N SER A 346 16.72 8.04 10.77
CA SER A 346 17.84 8.82 11.30
C SER A 346 18.52 8.15 12.49
N THR A 347 17.76 7.48 13.36
CA THR A 347 18.29 6.69 14.47
C THR A 347 18.97 5.42 13.97
N TRP A 348 18.24 4.65 13.13
CA TRP A 348 18.78 3.43 12.55
C TRP A 348 20.12 3.65 11.83
N ASN A 349 20.22 4.70 11.02
CA ASN A 349 21.43 4.99 10.25
C ASN A 349 22.65 5.32 11.13
N ARG A 350 22.45 5.86 12.34
CA ARG A 350 23.53 6.19 13.29
C ARG A 350 24.01 5.00 14.10
N GLU A 351 23.21 3.95 14.21
CA GLU A 351 23.58 2.78 15.01
C GLU A 351 24.71 2.00 14.34
N THR A 352 25.74 1.68 15.12
CA THR A 352 26.90 0.91 14.67
C THR A 352 26.68 -0.60 14.83
N ASP A 353 26.06 -1.01 15.93
CA ASP A 353 25.62 -2.40 16.15
C ASP A 353 24.10 -2.51 16.02
N LYS A 354 23.67 -2.68 14.78
CA LYS A 354 22.24 -2.73 14.45
C LYS A 354 21.50 -3.94 15.04
N ARG A 355 22.21 -5.07 15.27
CA ARG A 355 21.60 -6.25 15.88
C ARG A 355 21.35 -6.04 17.36
N ALA A 356 22.35 -5.58 18.09
CA ALA A 356 22.18 -5.27 19.51
C ALA A 356 21.12 -4.18 19.73
N TYR A 357 21.13 -3.15 18.87
CA TYR A 357 20.09 -2.13 18.89
C TYR A 357 18.70 -2.71 18.65
N LEU A 358 18.54 -3.54 17.61
CA LEU A 358 17.28 -4.18 17.28
C LEU A 358 16.78 -5.08 18.42
N ALA A 359 17.64 -5.93 19.00
CA ALA A 359 17.29 -6.78 20.13
C ALA A 359 16.79 -5.95 21.34
N ASN A 360 17.51 -4.87 21.68
CA ASN A 360 17.12 -3.97 22.75
C ASN A 360 15.81 -3.23 22.46
N PHE A 361 15.59 -2.80 21.21
CA PHE A 361 14.35 -2.16 20.78
C PHE A 361 13.15 -3.12 20.92
N LEU A 362 13.26 -4.32 20.38
CA LEU A 362 12.22 -5.34 20.42
C LEU A 362 11.86 -5.74 21.85
N GLY A 363 12.86 -5.89 22.73
CA GLY A 363 12.66 -6.24 24.13
C GLY A 363 11.94 -5.17 24.97
N LYS A 364 11.80 -3.96 24.45
CA LYS A 364 11.09 -2.85 25.12
C LYS A 364 9.65 -2.64 24.64
N ILE A 365 9.20 -3.42 23.66
CA ILE A 365 7.85 -3.28 23.11
C ILE A 365 6.83 -3.75 24.14
N ASP A 366 5.95 -2.86 24.54
CA ASP A 366 4.74 -3.22 25.30
C ASP A 366 3.69 -3.79 24.34
N THR A 367 3.71 -5.09 24.19
CA THR A 367 2.82 -5.82 23.26
C THR A 367 1.36 -5.59 23.56
N GLN A 368 0.98 -5.55 24.86
CA GLN A 368 -0.41 -5.39 25.24
C GLN A 368 -0.92 -3.98 24.86
N ALA A 369 -0.15 -2.95 25.15
CA ALA A 369 -0.51 -1.58 24.77
C ALA A 369 -0.64 -1.41 23.25
N VAL A 370 0.24 -2.04 22.46
CA VAL A 370 0.17 -2.02 20.99
C VAL A 370 -1.09 -2.73 20.48
N ILE A 371 -1.42 -3.91 21.02
CA ILE A 371 -2.61 -4.67 20.62
C ILE A 371 -3.89 -3.95 21.01
N ASP A 372 -3.94 -3.35 22.21
CA ASP A 372 -5.10 -2.56 22.66
C ASP A 372 -5.33 -1.35 21.76
N ARG A 373 -4.26 -0.65 21.41
CA ARG A 373 -4.32 0.48 20.48
C ARG A 373 -4.79 0.06 19.09
N TYR A 374 -4.25 -1.02 18.55
CA TYR A 374 -4.68 -1.59 17.27
C TYR A 374 -6.17 -1.96 17.30
N SER A 375 -6.63 -2.63 18.37
CA SER A 375 -8.03 -3.05 18.52
C SER A 375 -8.97 -1.84 18.62
N ALA A 376 -8.56 -0.78 19.30
CA ALA A 376 -9.31 0.48 19.37
C ALA A 376 -9.42 1.13 17.96
N CYS A 377 -8.34 1.14 17.19
CA CYS A 377 -8.36 1.66 15.83
C CYS A 377 -9.24 0.82 14.90
N GLU A 378 -9.21 -0.51 15.02
CA GLU A 378 -10.11 -1.43 14.30
C GLU A 378 -11.59 -1.12 14.63
N GLY A 379 -11.91 -0.97 15.91
CA GLY A 379 -13.27 -0.59 16.37
C GLY A 379 -13.72 0.75 15.81
N ASN A 380 -12.83 1.74 15.82
CA ASN A 380 -13.09 3.06 15.24
C ASN A 380 -13.35 3.01 13.73
N PHE A 381 -12.58 2.20 12.99
CA PHE A 381 -12.78 1.99 11.56
C PHE A 381 -14.16 1.37 11.28
N ARG A 382 -14.52 0.29 11.98
CA ARG A 382 -15.85 -0.36 11.86
C ARG A 382 -16.98 0.59 12.21
N SER A 383 -16.82 1.38 13.28
CA SER A 383 -17.80 2.39 13.69
C SER A 383 -17.97 3.49 12.65
N ALA A 384 -16.87 3.93 12.01
CA ALA A 384 -16.92 4.92 10.95
C ALA A 384 -17.66 4.40 9.70
N LEU A 385 -17.47 3.12 9.34
CA LEU A 385 -18.21 2.47 8.27
C LEU A 385 -19.70 2.35 8.60
N ALA A 386 -20.05 1.90 9.81
CA ALA A 386 -21.44 1.79 10.24
C ALA A 386 -22.18 3.14 10.21
N GLN A 387 -21.52 4.27 10.50
CA GLN A 387 -22.13 5.61 10.42
C GLN A 387 -22.55 6.01 9.00
N ILE A 388 -21.98 5.38 7.98
CA ILE A 388 -22.30 5.62 6.57
C ILE A 388 -23.04 4.44 5.94
N GLY A 389 -23.53 3.49 6.76
CA GLY A 389 -24.31 2.35 6.32
C GLY A 389 -23.50 1.21 5.70
N LEU A 390 -22.20 1.15 5.98
CA LEU A 390 -21.26 0.11 5.51
C LEU A 390 -20.85 -0.85 6.64
#